data_18dc29bc2a7cd5678115785752bf8f52
#
_entry.id   18dc29bc2a7cd5678115785752bf8f52
#
_cell.length_a   1.000
_cell.length_b   1.000
_cell.length_c   1.000
_cell.angle_alpha   90.00
_cell.angle_beta   90.00
_cell.angle_gamma   90.00
#
_symmetry.space_group_name_H-M   'P 1'
#
loop_
_entity.id
_entity.type
_entity.pdbx_description
1 polymer ?
#
loop_
_entity_poly.entity_id
_entity_poly.type
_entity_poly.pdbx_seq_one_letter_code
_entity_poly.pdbx_strand_id
1 'polypeptide(L)'
;MYESYINKIEDVGKLRNLKPGTIRTYQNNIKDFLKFINKHPNELTCEDARDFLLYLKNKVNKASTLNNKNGALVFFYKRVLGKLWDDNLVPRAINDYAIPRVLSRSEVERLLDATPNLKYKAMFALMYSAGLRISEVIHLNYDDISRTNMQI
;
A
#
# COMPACT_ATOMS: atom_id res chain seq x y z
N MET A 1 20.01 12.76 11.89
CA MET A 1 19.11 13.23 12.96
C MET A 1 17.84 12.36 13.13
N TYR A 2 17.24 11.79 12.07
CA TYR A 2 15.98 11.04 12.15
C TYR A 2 16.11 9.51 12.07
N GLU A 3 17.31 8.96 11.87
CA GLU A 3 17.52 7.54 11.62
C GLU A 3 17.06 6.64 12.78
N SER A 4 17.29 7.05 14.01
CA SER A 4 16.83 6.30 15.18
C SER A 4 15.30 6.10 15.20
N TYR A 5 14.54 7.11 14.77
CA TYR A 5 13.08 7.01 14.68
C TYR A 5 12.62 6.18 13.50
N ILE A 6 13.35 6.22 12.37
CA ILE A 6 13.06 5.37 11.21
C ILE A 6 13.31 3.89 11.54
N ASN A 7 14.37 3.59 12.30
CA ASN A 7 14.66 2.24 12.78
C ASN A 7 13.58 1.77 13.78
N LYS A 8 13.10 2.63 14.66
CA LYS A 8 11.97 2.30 15.55
C LYS A 8 10.68 1.94 14.78
N ILE A 9 10.43 2.53 13.60
CA ILE A 9 9.29 2.12 12.74
C ILE A 9 9.46 0.66 12.33
N GLU A 10 10.68 0.24 12.00
CA GLU A 10 10.97 -1.13 11.61
C GLU A 10 10.75 -2.10 12.78
N ASP A 11 11.32 -1.79 13.94
CA ASP A 11 11.21 -2.63 15.14
C ASP A 11 9.74 -2.80 15.56
N VAL A 12 9.01 -1.69 15.68
CA VAL A 12 7.57 -1.72 16.03
C VAL A 12 6.75 -2.43 14.95
N GLY A 13 7.11 -2.23 13.67
CA GLY A 13 6.47 -2.91 12.55
C GLY A 13 6.66 -4.42 12.60
N LYS A 14 7.88 -4.90 12.88
CA LYS A 14 8.20 -6.32 13.06
C LYS A 14 7.44 -6.92 14.25
N LEU A 15 7.44 -6.26 15.41
CA LEU A 15 6.69 -6.70 16.60
C LEU A 15 5.18 -6.81 16.32
N ARG A 16 4.65 -6.02 15.41
CA ARG A 16 3.24 -6.06 14.97
C ARG A 16 2.99 -6.98 13.78
N ASN A 17 3.97 -7.74 13.37
CA ASN A 17 3.89 -8.66 12.22
C ASN A 17 3.44 -7.97 10.91
N LEU A 18 3.89 -6.73 10.70
CA LEU A 18 3.64 -6.02 9.45
C LEU A 18 4.51 -6.59 8.33
N LYS A 19 3.95 -6.67 7.12
CA LYS A 19 4.71 -7.11 5.94
C LYS A 19 5.88 -6.14 5.67
N PRO A 20 7.06 -6.63 5.24
CA PRO A 20 8.23 -5.80 4.98
C PRO A 20 7.97 -4.63 4.02
N GLY A 21 7.10 -4.84 3.00
CA GLY A 21 6.68 -3.79 2.07
C GLY A 21 5.91 -2.66 2.76
N THR A 22 5.07 -2.98 3.75
CA THR A 22 4.33 -1.97 4.54
C THR A 22 5.28 -1.15 5.39
N ILE A 23 6.24 -1.82 6.06
CA ILE A 23 7.26 -1.15 6.90
C ILE A 23 8.06 -0.17 6.04
N ARG A 24 8.56 -0.61 4.89
CA ARG A 24 9.30 0.25 3.95
C ARG A 24 8.48 1.45 3.47
N THR A 25 7.21 1.23 3.17
CA THR A 25 6.28 2.31 2.78
C THR A 25 6.11 3.33 3.90
N TYR A 26 5.95 2.88 5.15
CA TYR A 26 5.82 3.76 6.31
C TYR A 26 7.11 4.55 6.54
N GLN A 27 8.27 3.89 6.50
CA GLN A 27 9.56 4.55 6.62
C GLN A 27 9.74 5.68 5.58
N ASN A 28 9.42 5.41 4.31
CA ASN A 28 9.52 6.40 3.23
C ASN A 28 8.56 7.57 3.45
N ASN A 29 7.30 7.29 3.79
CA ASN A 29 6.31 8.33 4.06
C ASN A 29 6.71 9.22 5.24
N ILE A 30 7.27 8.66 6.30
CA ILE A 30 7.74 9.43 7.46
C ILE A 30 9.02 10.20 7.15
N LYS A 31 9.93 9.65 6.34
CA LYS A 31 11.09 10.42 5.86
C LYS A 31 10.68 11.67 5.09
N ASP A 32 9.67 11.54 4.19
CA ASP A 32 9.11 12.68 3.44
C ASP A 32 8.50 13.72 4.39
N PHE A 33 7.73 13.27 5.37
CA PHE A 33 7.12 14.13 6.38
C PHE A 33 8.15 14.89 7.20
N LEU A 34 9.15 14.20 7.75
CA LEU A 34 10.20 14.80 8.59
C LEU A 34 11.06 15.80 7.79
N LYS A 35 11.30 15.53 6.51
CA LYS A 35 11.99 16.48 5.63
C LYS A 35 11.16 17.76 5.38
N PHE A 36 9.85 17.60 5.22
CA PHE A 36 8.93 18.72 4.98
C PHE A 36 8.82 19.63 6.20
N ILE A 37 8.62 19.04 7.38
CA ILE A 37 8.38 19.79 8.61
C ILE A 37 9.68 20.36 9.21
N ASN A 38 10.80 19.69 9.02
CA ASN A 38 12.12 20.07 9.53
C ASN A 38 12.15 20.38 11.06
N LYS A 39 11.32 19.65 11.85
CA LYS A 39 11.27 19.73 13.32
C LYS A 39 11.79 18.44 13.95
N HIS A 40 12.23 18.52 15.21
CA HIS A 40 12.58 17.33 15.96
C HIS A 40 11.32 16.48 16.25
N PRO A 41 11.37 15.13 16.13
CA PRO A 41 10.20 14.26 16.31
C PRO A 41 9.46 14.44 17.64
N ASN A 42 10.16 14.81 18.71
CA ASN A 42 9.53 15.06 20.01
C ASN A 42 8.66 16.33 20.04
N GLU A 43 8.89 17.28 19.13
CA GLU A 43 8.17 18.56 19.04
C GLU A 43 6.97 18.49 18.09
N LEU A 44 6.82 17.37 17.37
CA LEU A 44 5.75 17.20 16.39
C LEU A 44 4.36 17.21 17.05
N THR A 45 3.43 17.93 16.43
CA THR A 45 2.02 18.01 16.80
C THR A 45 1.13 17.44 15.71
N CYS A 46 -0.16 17.22 15.98
CA CYS A 46 -1.11 16.82 14.94
C CYS A 46 -1.33 17.90 13.88
N GLU A 47 -1.11 19.18 14.21
CA GLU A 47 -1.16 20.28 13.25
C GLU A 47 -0.07 20.13 12.18
N ASP A 48 1.14 19.73 12.56
CA ASP A 48 2.23 19.47 11.61
C ASP A 48 1.84 18.38 10.61
N ALA A 49 1.17 17.33 11.09
CA ALA A 49 0.67 16.25 10.24
C ALA A 49 -0.43 16.72 9.29
N ARG A 50 -1.35 17.57 9.77
CA ARG A 50 -2.40 18.19 8.97
C ARG A 50 -1.81 19.07 7.87
N ASP A 51 -0.87 19.94 8.19
CA ASP A 51 -0.25 20.85 7.24
C ASP A 51 0.49 20.09 6.13
N PHE A 52 1.17 19.00 6.48
CA PHE A 52 1.80 18.12 5.51
C PHE A 52 0.77 17.47 4.57
N LEU A 53 -0.34 16.97 5.10
CA LEU A 53 -1.38 16.35 4.27
C LEU A 53 -2.11 17.36 3.39
N LEU A 54 -2.32 18.59 3.86
CA LEU A 54 -2.86 19.68 3.04
C LEU A 54 -1.91 20.06 1.90
N TYR A 55 -0.61 20.19 2.20
CA TYR A 55 0.41 20.40 1.18
C TYR A 55 0.39 19.30 0.11
N LEU A 56 0.28 18.04 0.53
CA LEU A 56 0.22 16.91 -0.40
C LEU A 56 -1.08 16.92 -1.22
N LYS A 57 -2.22 17.28 -0.64
CA LYS A 57 -3.49 17.36 -1.35
C LYS A 57 -3.43 18.30 -2.54
N ASN A 58 -2.70 19.41 -2.43
CA ASN A 58 -2.50 20.35 -3.52
C ASN A 58 -1.61 19.78 -4.64
N LYS A 59 -0.79 18.77 -4.35
CA LYS A 59 0.09 18.11 -5.33
C LYS A 59 -0.48 16.79 -5.88
N VAL A 60 -1.29 16.09 -5.10
CA VAL A 60 -1.77 14.73 -5.41
C VAL A 60 -3.28 14.66 -5.20
N ASN A 61 -4.02 14.51 -6.29
CA ASN A 61 -5.49 14.46 -6.26
C ASN A 61 -6.09 13.11 -5.81
N LYS A 62 -5.29 12.08 -5.51
CA LYS A 62 -5.82 10.76 -5.16
C LYS A 62 -5.98 10.60 -3.64
N ALA A 63 -7.23 10.45 -3.19
CA ALA A 63 -7.55 10.20 -1.79
C ALA A 63 -6.86 8.95 -1.21
N SER A 64 -6.71 7.89 -2.00
CA SER A 64 -6.01 6.66 -1.59
C SER A 64 -4.53 6.92 -1.22
N THR A 65 -3.85 7.79 -1.97
CA THR A 65 -2.45 8.17 -1.68
C THR A 65 -2.37 8.97 -0.38
N LEU A 66 -3.29 9.93 -0.16
CA LEU A 66 -3.35 10.69 1.09
C LEU A 66 -3.65 9.78 2.28
N ASN A 67 -4.58 8.83 2.13
CA ASN A 67 -4.92 7.87 3.17
C ASN A 67 -3.76 6.93 3.53
N ASN A 68 -2.94 6.55 2.54
CA ASN A 68 -1.73 5.78 2.79
C ASN A 68 -0.73 6.57 3.65
N LYS A 69 -0.51 7.85 3.33
CA LYS A 69 0.37 8.72 4.11
C LYS A 69 -0.20 9.03 5.49
N ASN A 70 -1.50 9.26 5.60
CA ASN A 70 -2.19 9.42 6.89
C ASN A 70 -1.99 8.17 7.77
N GLY A 71 -2.17 6.97 7.20
CA GLY A 71 -1.93 5.71 7.93
C GLY A 71 -0.51 5.58 8.49
N ALA A 72 0.50 6.02 7.73
CA ALA A 72 1.89 6.05 8.20
C ALA A 72 2.09 7.06 9.34
N LEU A 73 1.48 8.25 9.24
CA LEU A 73 1.52 9.27 10.29
C LEU A 73 0.85 8.79 11.58
N VAL A 74 -0.36 8.22 11.49
CA VAL A 74 -1.06 7.62 12.64
C VAL A 74 -0.20 6.56 13.32
N PHE A 75 0.44 5.67 12.53
CA PHE A 75 1.34 4.65 13.06
C PHE A 75 2.53 5.29 13.78
N PHE A 76 3.16 6.29 13.17
CA PHE A 76 4.31 6.97 13.72
C PHE A 76 3.99 7.68 15.03
N TYR A 77 2.92 8.51 15.06
CA TYR A 77 2.52 9.22 16.27
C TYR A 77 2.12 8.27 17.39
N LYS A 78 1.17 7.35 17.13
CA LYS A 78 0.63 6.48 18.18
C LYS A 78 1.61 5.39 18.64
N ARG A 79 2.45 4.85 17.76
CA ARG A 79 3.23 3.64 18.05
C ARG A 79 4.71 3.88 18.23
N VAL A 80 5.27 4.90 17.58
CA VAL A 80 6.70 5.21 17.66
C VAL A 80 6.96 6.33 18.64
N LEU A 81 6.14 7.39 18.59
CA LEU A 81 6.29 8.56 19.47
C LEU A 81 5.50 8.44 20.79
N GLY A 82 4.51 7.55 20.88
CA GLY A 82 3.62 7.44 22.04
C GLY A 82 2.70 8.65 22.22
N LYS A 83 2.44 9.41 21.15
CA LYS A 83 1.63 10.62 21.17
C LYS A 83 0.17 10.33 20.84
N LEU A 84 -0.73 11.16 21.35
CA LEU A 84 -2.14 11.16 20.96
C LEU A 84 -2.27 11.60 19.50
N TRP A 85 -3.31 11.07 18.85
CA TRP A 85 -3.68 11.43 17.49
C TRP A 85 -5.13 11.89 17.48
N ASP A 86 -5.36 13.04 16.87
CA ASP A 86 -6.70 13.63 16.75
C ASP A 86 -7.25 13.35 15.35
N ASP A 87 -8.19 12.40 15.27
CA ASP A 87 -8.85 12.04 14.00
C ASP A 87 -9.79 13.16 13.50
N ASN A 88 -10.22 14.09 14.35
CA ASN A 88 -11.04 15.24 13.94
C ASN A 88 -10.17 16.30 13.27
N LEU A 89 -8.97 16.54 13.79
CA LEU A 89 -8.02 17.50 13.24
C LEU A 89 -7.39 16.99 11.93
N VAL A 90 -7.15 15.68 11.84
CA VAL A 90 -6.50 15.01 10.69
C VAL A 90 -7.39 13.88 10.17
N PRO A 91 -8.54 14.22 9.55
CA PRO A 91 -9.47 13.22 9.05
C PRO A 91 -8.88 12.46 7.85
N ARG A 92 -9.40 11.26 7.62
CA ARG A 92 -9.12 10.53 6.38
C ARG A 92 -9.83 11.15 5.20
N ALA A 93 -9.17 11.18 4.05
CA ALA A 93 -9.81 11.59 2.81
C ALA A 93 -10.89 10.58 2.38
N ILE A 94 -12.01 11.10 1.92
CA ILE A 94 -13.08 10.28 1.33
C ILE A 94 -12.59 9.76 -0.01
N ASN A 95 -12.64 8.43 -0.22
CA ASN A 95 -12.26 7.82 -1.49
C ASN A 95 -13.41 7.95 -2.49
N ASP A 96 -13.09 8.40 -3.70
CA ASP A 96 -13.98 8.25 -4.84
C ASP A 96 -14.03 6.78 -5.24
N TYR A 97 -15.21 6.18 -5.19
CA TYR A 97 -15.43 4.81 -5.66
C TYR A 97 -15.54 4.82 -7.18
N ALA A 98 -14.42 4.58 -7.85
CA ALA A 98 -14.45 4.25 -9.27
C ALA A 98 -14.73 2.75 -9.43
N ILE A 99 -15.77 2.41 -10.17
CA ILE A 99 -16.05 1.01 -10.53
C ILE A 99 -14.91 0.54 -11.45
N PRO A 100 -14.20 -0.54 -11.12
CA PRO A 100 -13.15 -1.07 -11.99
C PRO A 100 -13.73 -1.45 -13.36
N ARG A 101 -13.02 -1.11 -14.43
CA ARG A 101 -13.37 -1.59 -15.77
C ARG A 101 -13.12 -3.10 -15.84
N VAL A 102 -14.18 -3.86 -16.07
CA VAL A 102 -14.11 -5.31 -16.27
C VAL A 102 -13.98 -5.58 -17.76
N LEU A 103 -13.03 -6.43 -18.15
CA LEU A 103 -12.88 -6.90 -19.52
C LEU A 103 -14.01 -7.88 -19.87
N SER A 104 -14.58 -7.74 -21.05
CA SER A 104 -15.53 -8.74 -21.59
C SER A 104 -14.78 -10.03 -21.96
N ARG A 105 -15.51 -11.13 -22.06
CA ARG A 105 -14.96 -12.43 -22.45
C ARG A 105 -14.21 -12.33 -23.79
N SER A 106 -14.77 -11.66 -24.77
CA SER A 106 -14.15 -11.47 -26.10
C SER A 106 -12.88 -10.64 -26.05
N GLU A 107 -12.76 -9.67 -25.12
CA GLU A 107 -11.52 -8.91 -24.91
C GLU A 107 -10.44 -9.79 -24.29
N VAL A 108 -10.80 -10.67 -23.36
CA VAL A 108 -9.86 -11.63 -22.74
C VAL A 108 -9.39 -12.67 -23.79
N GLU A 109 -10.28 -13.21 -24.59
CA GLU A 109 -9.92 -14.14 -25.69
C GLU A 109 -8.91 -13.49 -26.64
N ARG A 110 -9.18 -12.26 -27.10
CA ARG A 110 -8.24 -11.51 -27.96
C ARG A 110 -6.89 -11.23 -27.28
N LEU A 111 -6.89 -10.94 -25.98
CA LEU A 111 -5.66 -10.76 -25.20
C LEU A 111 -4.81 -12.02 -25.18
N LEU A 112 -5.45 -13.16 -24.92
CA LEU A 112 -4.80 -14.47 -24.90
C LEU A 112 -4.24 -14.84 -26.27
N ASP A 113 -4.98 -14.60 -27.34
CA ASP A 113 -4.54 -14.90 -28.71
C ASP A 113 -3.40 -13.99 -29.17
N ALA A 114 -3.42 -12.72 -28.77
CA ALA A 114 -2.36 -11.77 -29.04
C ALA A 114 -1.09 -12.00 -28.20
N THR A 115 -1.12 -12.96 -27.25
CA THR A 115 0.04 -13.24 -26.39
C THR A 115 0.80 -14.47 -26.91
N PRO A 116 1.95 -14.28 -27.62
CA PRO A 116 2.69 -15.38 -28.27
C PRO A 116 3.45 -16.23 -27.23
N ASN A 117 3.86 -15.64 -26.12
CA ASN A 117 4.61 -16.34 -25.09
C ASN A 117 3.68 -17.21 -24.22
N LEU A 118 3.86 -18.53 -24.30
CA LEU A 118 3.03 -19.50 -23.59
C LEU A 118 2.99 -19.30 -22.08
N LYS A 119 4.11 -18.90 -21.46
CA LYS A 119 4.18 -18.62 -20.03
C LYS A 119 3.25 -17.46 -19.64
N TYR A 120 3.31 -16.36 -20.36
CA TYR A 120 2.44 -15.21 -20.08
C TYR A 120 0.99 -15.49 -20.42
N LYS A 121 0.73 -16.24 -21.51
CA LYS A 121 -0.63 -16.69 -21.86
C LYS A 121 -1.23 -17.52 -20.73
N ALA A 122 -0.48 -18.48 -20.18
CA ALA A 122 -0.91 -19.29 -19.03
C ALA A 122 -1.17 -18.43 -17.78
N MET A 123 -0.29 -17.46 -17.48
CA MET A 123 -0.48 -16.54 -16.35
C MET A 123 -1.77 -15.72 -16.49
N PHE A 124 -2.04 -15.15 -17.67
CA PHE A 124 -3.28 -14.40 -17.91
C PHE A 124 -4.52 -15.28 -17.82
N ALA A 125 -4.45 -16.51 -18.35
CA ALA A 125 -5.54 -17.47 -18.26
C ALA A 125 -5.85 -17.83 -16.79
N LEU A 126 -4.83 -18.07 -15.96
CA LEU A 126 -4.99 -18.33 -14.52
C LEU A 126 -5.57 -17.13 -13.77
N MET A 127 -5.09 -15.91 -14.07
CA MET A 127 -5.65 -14.70 -13.47
C MET A 127 -7.13 -14.52 -13.80
N TYR A 128 -7.52 -14.83 -15.03
CA TYR A 128 -8.92 -14.69 -15.46
C TYR A 128 -9.81 -15.81 -14.91
N SER A 129 -9.37 -17.07 -15.02
CA SER A 129 -10.20 -18.24 -14.67
C SER A 129 -10.32 -18.48 -13.16
N ALA A 130 -9.20 -18.31 -12.43
CA ALA A 130 -9.14 -18.55 -10.98
C ALA A 130 -9.20 -17.25 -10.15
N GLY A 131 -9.22 -16.07 -10.79
CA GLY A 131 -9.24 -14.78 -10.08
C GLY A 131 -7.97 -14.46 -9.31
N LEU A 132 -6.84 -15.09 -9.65
CA LEU A 132 -5.58 -14.92 -8.95
C LEU A 132 -4.97 -13.55 -9.23
N ARG A 133 -4.38 -12.94 -8.20
CA ARG A 133 -3.58 -11.72 -8.38
C ARG A 133 -2.24 -12.06 -9.03
N ILE A 134 -1.65 -11.11 -9.74
CA ILE A 134 -0.35 -11.30 -10.41
C ILE A 134 0.73 -11.81 -9.44
N SER A 135 0.74 -11.34 -8.19
CA SER A 135 1.68 -11.80 -7.17
C SER A 135 1.44 -13.24 -6.75
N GLU A 136 0.21 -13.72 -6.79
CA GLU A 136 -0.14 -15.10 -6.47
C GLU A 136 0.29 -16.02 -7.61
N VAL A 137 0.01 -15.64 -8.85
CA VAL A 137 0.44 -16.40 -10.04
C VAL A 137 1.97 -16.52 -10.14
N ILE A 138 2.73 -15.46 -9.81
CA ILE A 138 4.20 -15.49 -9.85
C ILE A 138 4.80 -16.47 -8.83
N HIS A 139 4.13 -16.65 -7.69
CA HIS A 139 4.60 -17.53 -6.61
C HIS A 139 3.94 -18.92 -6.64
N LEU A 140 3.10 -19.19 -7.64
CA LEU A 140 2.43 -20.47 -7.79
C LEU A 140 3.46 -21.58 -8.09
N ASN A 141 3.43 -22.64 -7.30
CA ASN A 141 4.25 -23.83 -7.50
C ASN A 141 3.41 -24.98 -8.07
N TYR A 142 4.05 -26.00 -8.59
CA TYR A 142 3.38 -27.18 -9.14
C TYR A 142 2.51 -27.89 -8.08
N ASP A 143 2.98 -27.93 -6.84
CA ASP A 143 2.30 -28.58 -5.71
C ASP A 143 1.02 -27.85 -5.25
N ASP A 144 0.87 -26.59 -5.66
CA ASP A 144 -0.35 -25.79 -5.38
C ASP A 144 -1.50 -26.19 -6.32
N ILE A 145 -1.24 -27.02 -7.36
CA ILE A 145 -2.24 -27.41 -8.37
C ILE A 145 -2.74 -28.82 -8.09
N SER A 146 -3.97 -28.92 -7.61
CA SER A 146 -4.63 -30.22 -7.43
C SER A 146 -5.42 -30.62 -8.69
N ARG A 147 -4.86 -31.52 -9.48
CA ARG A 147 -5.55 -32.07 -10.66
C ARG A 147 -6.78 -32.89 -10.29
N THR A 148 -6.73 -33.60 -9.16
CA THR A 148 -7.82 -34.46 -8.69
C THR A 148 -9.03 -33.63 -8.27
N ASN A 149 -8.79 -32.49 -7.60
CA ASN A 149 -9.86 -31.63 -7.09
C ASN A 149 -10.18 -30.46 -8.05
N MET A 150 -9.44 -30.34 -9.17
CA MET A 150 -9.54 -29.19 -10.10
C MET A 150 -9.42 -27.83 -9.38
N GLN A 151 -8.46 -27.72 -8.44
CA GLN A 151 -8.25 -26.54 -7.59
C GLN A 151 -6.80 -26.04 -7.70
N ILE A 152 -6.68 -24.74 -7.50
CA ILE A 152 -5.42 -24.01 -7.38
C ILE A 152 -5.41 -23.28 -6.04
#